data_d1491f1d80b8e7c81b651d2bb6c5e9b0
#
_entry.id   d1491f1d80b8e7c81b651d2bb6c5e9b0
#
_cell.length_a   1.000
_cell.length_b   1.000
_cell.length_c   1.000
_cell.angle_alpha   90.00
_cell.angle_beta   90.00
_cell.angle_gamma   90.00
#
_symmetry.space_group_name_H-M   'P 1'
#
loop_
_entity.id
_entity.type
_entity.pdbx_description
1 polymer ?
#
loop_
_entity_poly.entity_id
_entity_poly.type
_entity_poly.pdbx_seq_one_letter_code
_entity_poly.pdbx_strand_id
1 'polypeptide(L)'
;IFCDMYRPYSYCHPTARQICDILYEKYRNKALISVNPEVVTSGMLSASSFSGKDTLEITVSGNDDRITVTSRFDNLGKGASGAAVQNMNLMLGFDETAGLNV
;
A
#
# COMPACT_ATOMS: atom_id res chain seq x y z
N ILE A 1 11.17 8.15 8.68
CA ILE A 1 11.15 8.09 10.14
C ILE A 1 10.92 6.65 10.56
N PHE A 2 11.87 6.09 11.27
CA PHE A 2 11.74 4.76 11.83
C PHE A 2 11.49 4.87 13.32
N CYS A 3 10.37 4.31 13.77
CA CYS A 3 10.10 4.15 15.19
C CYS A 3 10.66 2.84 15.66
N ASP A 4 11.62 2.90 16.57
CA ASP A 4 12.13 1.71 17.22
C ASP A 4 11.05 1.22 18.21
N MET A 5 10.64 -0.04 18.06
CA MET A 5 9.62 -0.68 18.92
C MET A 5 9.99 -0.67 20.40
N TYR A 6 11.29 -0.62 20.70
CA TYR A 6 11.80 -0.66 22.07
C TYR A 6 12.00 0.73 22.68
N ARG A 7 11.77 1.78 21.91
CA ARG A 7 11.87 3.14 22.44
C ARG A 7 10.57 3.56 23.11
N PRO A 8 10.64 4.40 24.15
CA PRO A 8 9.44 4.97 24.74
C PRO A 8 8.62 5.73 23.68
N TYR A 9 7.32 5.65 23.78
CA TYR A 9 6.36 6.27 22.87
C TYR A 9 6.63 7.75 22.62
N SER A 10 7.10 8.47 23.64
CA SER A 10 7.43 9.89 23.54
C SER A 10 8.58 10.22 22.58
N TYR A 11 9.42 9.24 22.22
CA TYR A 11 10.55 9.43 21.32
C TYR A 11 10.21 9.24 19.85
N CYS A 12 9.13 8.52 19.56
CA CYS A 12 8.72 8.26 18.19
C CYS A 12 7.20 8.18 18.13
N HIS A 13 6.60 9.31 17.81
CA HIS A 13 5.14 9.43 17.75
C HIS A 13 4.77 10.15 16.45
N PRO A 14 4.87 9.45 15.29
CA PRO A 14 4.45 10.05 14.03
C PRO A 14 2.93 10.22 14.02
N THR A 15 2.47 11.26 13.34
CA THR A 15 1.04 11.43 13.09
C THR A 15 0.60 10.53 11.95
N ALA A 16 -0.71 10.24 11.86
CA ALA A 16 -1.27 9.49 10.73
C ALA A 16 -0.94 10.17 9.40
N ARG A 17 -0.98 11.51 9.36
CA ARG A 17 -0.64 12.28 8.16
C ARG A 17 0.82 12.10 7.75
N GLN A 18 1.73 12.07 8.70
CA GLN A 18 3.16 11.86 8.42
C GLN A 18 3.41 10.49 7.81
N ILE A 19 2.79 9.45 8.34
CA ILE A 19 2.90 8.08 7.81
C ILE A 19 2.32 8.01 6.41
N CYS A 20 1.16 8.61 6.19
CA CYS A 20 0.52 8.68 4.87
C CYS A 20 1.43 9.36 3.85
N ASP A 21 2.02 10.49 4.19
CA ASP A 21 2.91 11.25 3.31
C ASP A 21 4.16 10.46 2.95
N ILE A 22 4.76 9.77 3.91
CA ILE A 22 5.94 8.93 3.68
C ILE A 22 5.62 7.79 2.71
N LEU A 23 4.51 7.09 2.93
CA LEU A 23 4.09 6.00 2.05
C LEU A 23 3.75 6.49 0.65
N TYR A 24 3.04 7.63 0.55
CA TYR A 24 2.70 8.24 -0.72
C TYR A 24 3.96 8.60 -1.53
N GLU A 25 4.94 9.23 -0.92
CA GLU A 25 6.20 9.60 -1.58
C GLU A 25 6.98 8.36 -2.04
N LYS A 26 6.99 7.30 -1.22
CA LYS A 26 7.71 6.07 -1.56
C LYS A 26 7.11 5.37 -2.77
N TYR A 27 5.80 5.33 -2.89
CA TYR A 27 5.10 4.49 -3.88
C TYR A 27 4.44 5.27 -5.02
N ARG A 28 4.49 6.60 -5.03
CA ARG A 28 3.76 7.41 -6.02
C ARG A 28 4.13 7.12 -7.48
N ASN A 29 5.34 6.65 -7.72
CA ASN A 29 5.83 6.35 -9.08
C ASN A 29 5.77 4.85 -9.41
N LYS A 30 5.12 4.04 -8.60
CA LYS A 30 4.99 2.61 -8.82
C LYS A 30 3.72 2.30 -9.60
N ALA A 31 3.86 1.43 -10.63
CA ALA A 31 2.75 1.12 -11.53
C ALA A 31 1.66 0.27 -10.88
N LEU A 32 2.04 -0.62 -9.95
CA LEU A 32 1.14 -1.63 -9.39
C LEU A 32 0.83 -1.41 -7.92
N ILE A 33 1.34 -0.34 -7.33
CA ILE A 33 1.06 0.03 -5.95
C ILE A 33 0.60 1.48 -5.93
N SER A 34 -0.52 1.75 -5.29
CA SER A 34 -1.03 3.09 -5.05
C SER A 34 -1.20 3.33 -3.56
N VAL A 35 -1.08 4.58 -3.16
CA VAL A 35 -1.33 5.00 -1.77
C VAL A 35 -2.44 6.02 -1.81
N ASN A 36 -3.48 5.82 -1.01
CA ASN A 36 -4.52 6.82 -0.86
C ASN A 36 -3.91 8.07 -0.22
N PRO A 37 -3.95 9.25 -0.86
CA PRO A 37 -3.34 10.46 -0.32
C PRO A 37 -4.07 11.01 0.90
N GLU A 38 -5.28 10.54 1.17
CA GLU A 38 -6.10 10.99 2.28
C GLU A 38 -6.02 10.03 3.47
N VAL A 39 -5.89 10.58 4.68
CA VAL A 39 -6.04 9.78 5.89
C VAL A 39 -7.53 9.54 6.14
N VAL A 40 -7.92 8.28 6.22
CA VAL A 40 -9.31 7.91 6.46
C VAL A 40 -9.58 7.93 7.97
N THR A 41 -10.41 8.85 8.43
CA THR A 41 -10.72 9.01 9.85
C THR A 41 -12.00 8.27 10.25
N SER A 42 -12.85 7.95 9.28
CA SER A 42 -14.11 7.23 9.50
C SER A 42 -14.53 6.52 8.22
N GLY A 43 -15.43 5.53 8.36
CA GLY A 43 -15.98 4.79 7.25
C GLY A 43 -15.42 3.37 7.15
N MET A 44 -15.88 2.67 6.11
CA MET A 44 -15.51 1.29 5.86
C MET A 44 -14.79 1.16 4.52
N LEU A 45 -13.78 0.29 4.46
CA LEU A 45 -13.09 -0.05 3.23
C LEU A 45 -13.71 -1.33 2.66
N SER A 46 -14.04 -1.30 1.36
CA SER A 46 -14.59 -2.48 0.69
C SER A 46 -13.49 -3.54 0.48
N ALA A 47 -13.76 -4.76 0.92
CA ALA A 47 -12.83 -5.87 0.74
C ALA A 47 -12.76 -6.36 -0.71
N SER A 48 -13.77 -6.06 -1.53
CA SER A 48 -13.86 -6.56 -2.92
C SER A 48 -13.50 -5.52 -3.97
N SER A 49 -13.08 -4.31 -3.57
CA SER A 49 -12.79 -3.21 -4.52
C SER A 49 -11.71 -3.54 -5.53
N PHE A 50 -10.79 -4.44 -5.20
CA PHE A 50 -9.65 -4.80 -6.04
C PHE A 50 -9.80 -6.19 -6.67
N SER A 51 -10.99 -6.80 -6.59
CA SER A 51 -11.25 -8.08 -7.23
C SER A 51 -11.02 -8.00 -8.74
N GLY A 52 -10.23 -8.93 -9.27
CA GLY A 52 -9.87 -8.97 -10.69
C GLY A 52 -8.77 -8.01 -11.09
N LYS A 53 -8.19 -7.25 -10.17
CA LYS A 53 -7.08 -6.33 -10.45
C LYS A 53 -5.76 -6.88 -9.95
N ASP A 54 -4.68 -6.51 -10.64
CA ASP A 54 -3.33 -6.89 -10.25
C ASP A 54 -2.60 -5.75 -9.51
N THR A 55 -3.34 -4.80 -8.99
CA THR A 55 -2.83 -3.65 -8.24
C THR A 55 -3.13 -3.78 -6.75
N LEU A 56 -2.36 -3.06 -5.94
CA LEU A 56 -2.50 -2.98 -4.49
C LEU A 56 -2.67 -1.53 -4.08
N GLU A 57 -3.60 -1.26 -3.16
CA GLU A 57 -3.75 0.06 -2.56
C GLU A 57 -3.43 0.02 -1.07
N ILE A 58 -2.66 1.01 -0.62
CA ILE A 58 -2.35 1.23 0.78
C ILE A 58 -3.18 2.41 1.28
N THR A 59 -3.87 2.24 2.40
CA THR A 59 -4.66 3.28 3.05
C THR A 59 -4.22 3.43 4.49
N VAL A 60 -3.97 4.66 4.91
CA VAL A 60 -3.70 4.99 6.31
C VAL A 60 -4.99 5.49 6.94
N SER A 61 -5.33 4.94 8.10
CA SER A 61 -6.56 5.30 8.81
C SER A 61 -6.31 5.44 10.31
N GLY A 62 -7.30 6.01 11.01
CA GLY A 62 -7.23 6.20 12.43
C GLY A 62 -6.95 7.66 12.82
N ASN A 63 -6.37 7.83 13.98
CA ASN A 63 -5.97 9.13 14.53
C ASN A 63 -4.52 9.06 15.02
N ASP A 64 -4.01 10.15 15.61
CA ASP A 64 -2.62 10.20 16.05
C ASP A 64 -2.30 9.28 17.24
N ASP A 65 -3.33 8.81 17.95
CA ASP A 65 -3.16 7.86 19.06
C ASP A 65 -3.12 6.42 18.56
N ARG A 66 -3.90 6.11 17.53
CA ARG A 66 -3.98 4.76 16.94
C ARG A 66 -4.03 4.88 15.43
N ILE A 67 -3.04 4.32 14.78
CA ILE A 67 -2.86 4.39 13.34
C ILE A 67 -2.95 2.97 12.78
N THR A 68 -3.75 2.81 11.73
CA THR A 68 -3.87 1.56 10.99
C THR A 68 -3.42 1.77 9.56
N VAL A 69 -2.55 0.90 9.08
CA VAL A 69 -2.14 0.86 7.68
C VAL A 69 -2.76 -0.38 7.07
N THR A 70 -3.59 -0.20 6.07
CA THR A 70 -4.34 -1.28 5.42
C THR A 70 -3.91 -1.38 3.97
N SER A 71 -3.59 -2.59 3.51
CA SER A 71 -3.40 -2.88 2.09
C SER A 71 -4.56 -3.71 1.58
N ARG A 72 -5.07 -3.32 0.40
CA ARG A 72 -6.15 -4.05 -0.28
C ARG A 72 -5.67 -4.53 -1.64
N PHE A 73 -5.89 -5.80 -1.94
CA PHE A 73 -5.49 -6.40 -3.21
C PHE A 73 -6.27 -7.69 -3.44
N ASP A 74 -6.35 -8.11 -4.69
CA ASP A 74 -6.93 -9.40 -5.03
C ASP A 74 -5.95 -10.52 -4.67
N ASN A 75 -6.40 -11.48 -3.90
CA ASN A 75 -5.58 -12.61 -3.46
C ASN A 75 -5.08 -13.47 -4.64
N LEU A 76 -5.84 -13.59 -5.71
CA LEU A 76 -5.46 -14.36 -6.90
C LEU A 76 -4.69 -13.53 -7.91
N GLY A 77 -4.92 -12.22 -7.95
CA GLY A 77 -4.20 -11.27 -8.80
C GLY A 77 -2.87 -10.87 -8.18
N LYS A 78 -2.83 -9.70 -7.56
CA LYS A 78 -1.60 -9.17 -6.95
C LYS A 78 -1.02 -10.08 -5.86
N GLY A 79 -1.87 -10.84 -5.18
CA GLY A 79 -1.44 -11.77 -4.14
C GLY A 79 -0.87 -13.10 -4.64
N ALA A 80 -1.02 -13.42 -5.91
CA ALA A 80 -0.57 -14.69 -6.49
C ALA A 80 -0.06 -14.53 -7.93
N SER A 81 -0.87 -14.84 -8.95
CA SER A 81 -0.44 -14.86 -10.34
C SER A 81 0.02 -13.49 -10.86
N GLY A 82 -0.62 -12.41 -10.42
CA GLY A 82 -0.23 -11.06 -10.83
C GLY A 82 1.18 -10.71 -10.38
N ALA A 83 1.55 -11.05 -9.15
CA ALA A 83 2.90 -10.84 -8.66
C ALA A 83 3.92 -11.71 -9.40
N ALA A 84 3.56 -12.94 -9.73
CA ALA A 84 4.42 -13.84 -10.49
C ALA A 84 4.70 -13.28 -11.90
N VAL A 85 3.68 -12.81 -12.59
CA VAL A 85 3.83 -12.19 -13.92
C VAL A 85 4.65 -10.91 -13.84
N GLN A 86 4.42 -10.07 -12.83
CA GLN A 86 5.22 -8.87 -12.60
C GLN A 86 6.71 -9.21 -12.45
N ASN A 87 7.04 -10.20 -11.62
CA ASN A 87 8.41 -10.63 -11.42
C ASN A 87 9.04 -11.19 -12.70
N MET A 88 8.30 -11.98 -13.46
CA MET A 88 8.75 -12.48 -14.75
C MET A 88 9.04 -11.34 -15.72
N ASN A 89 8.16 -10.34 -15.79
CA ASN A 89 8.36 -9.17 -16.65
C ASN A 89 9.65 -8.42 -16.29
N LEU A 90 9.92 -8.23 -15.01
CA LEU A 90 11.15 -7.58 -14.56
C LEU A 90 12.39 -8.39 -14.90
N MET A 91 12.34 -9.72 -14.76
CA MET A 91 13.46 -10.59 -15.08
C MET A 91 13.76 -10.62 -16.57
N LEU A 92 12.75 -10.54 -17.42
CA LEU A 92 12.88 -10.60 -18.87
C LEU A 92 13.06 -9.23 -19.54
N GLY A 93 13.04 -8.15 -18.76
CA GLY A 93 13.17 -6.80 -19.30
C GLY A 93 11.94 -6.27 -20.01
N PHE A 94 10.77 -6.86 -19.78
CA PHE A 94 9.50 -6.37 -20.29
C PHE A 94 8.95 -5.25 -19.39
N ASP A 95 7.95 -4.53 -19.88
CA ASP A 95 7.19 -3.61 -19.04
C ASP A 95 6.59 -4.39 -17.87
N GLU A 96 6.75 -3.89 -16.63
CA GLU A 96 6.32 -4.64 -15.46
C GLU A 96 4.80 -4.89 -15.42
N THR A 97 4.01 -4.11 -16.16
CA THR A 97 2.56 -4.26 -16.24
C THR A 97 2.10 -5.12 -17.42
N ALA A 98 3.02 -5.64 -18.23
CA ALA A 98 2.67 -6.42 -19.41
C ALA A 98 1.84 -7.66 -19.04
N GLY A 99 0.65 -7.77 -19.63
CA GLY A 99 -0.27 -8.88 -19.37
C GLY A 99 -1.03 -8.79 -18.04
N LEU A 100 -0.89 -7.70 -17.30
CA LEU A 100 -1.56 -7.49 -16.03
C LEU A 100 -2.76 -6.56 -16.16
N ASN A 101 -3.75 -6.75 -15.31
CA ASN A 101 -4.94 -5.92 -15.22
C ASN A 101 -4.71 -4.79 -14.21
N VAL A 102 -4.44 -3.63 -14.72
CA VAL A 102 -4.07 -2.47 -13.92
C VAL A 102 -5.25 -1.52 -13.73
#